data_6600da244306527fb44668abdb3a8d15
#
_entry.id   6600da244306527fb44668abdb3a8d15
#
_cell.length_a   1.000
_cell.length_b   1.000
_cell.length_c   1.000
_cell.angle_alpha   90.00
_cell.angle_beta   90.00
_cell.angle_gamma   90.00
#
_symmetry.space_group_name_H-M   'P 1'
#
loop_
_entity.id
_entity.type
_entity.pdbx_description
1 polymer ?
#
loop_
_entity_poly.entity_id
_entity_poly.type
_entity_poly.pdbx_seq_one_letter_code
_entity_poly.pdbx_strand_id
1 'polypeptide(L)'
;MSIVLNAFPLKVPELEVTVCETPYSKEILDEYRISHRKTHSFQRQGNNILIFSIDGTFPNIGARKTIRLEDNLGIFCSLVKVGLIRHLTGLGRNPSGFNPIELTSIKQKDNILAPILGETYPFKIFTKYSIDTRIIRGQPCLVIDCTTRTVIEKNCLYFLNSAFDLIGRYAVSEQQDGYKKFLGTISGVTGQIISVTRPDGQIVQINASDIFLEANRTNFDDFIFHTHGAKKDAVVENIRRSISLFNGGDNKKNHINRLKEYIQSNIIQLINEVNLEIEDPPDIQKDCGQMQKPVFVFNDSGQADWVEKGLTQHGPYTKRTFDRHDPSICVICSEHDKGRVEQFVRKFLKGIPNSKYFKNGLEGKFTLGTSRVEVFTTASDNLGGFKRAIEAAIKKKAEDGSRWDLAIVQVRQSFKKLKVEENPYYLGKSLFFMHQVPVQDFTIELLSQSDYNLSFSLNNMALACYAKMGGVPWLLK
;
A
#
# COMPACT_ATOMS: atom_id res chain seq x y z
N MET A 1 9.34 -19.31 16.71
CA MET A 1 8.72 -18.13 16.08
C MET A 1 7.33 -18.04 16.67
N SER A 2 7.03 -17.03 17.46
CA SER A 2 5.69 -16.86 18.04
C SER A 2 4.73 -16.39 16.97
N ILE A 3 3.59 -17.06 16.82
CA ILE A 3 2.50 -16.64 15.94
C ILE A 3 1.68 -15.61 16.71
N VAL A 4 1.44 -14.46 16.12
CA VAL A 4 0.56 -13.44 16.68
C VAL A 4 -0.83 -13.63 16.09
N LEU A 5 -1.78 -14.04 16.93
CA LEU A 5 -3.19 -14.05 16.56
C LEU A 5 -3.72 -12.62 16.61
N ASN A 6 -4.24 -12.16 15.49
CA ASN A 6 -4.75 -10.81 15.32
C ASN A 6 -6.20 -10.78 14.80
N ALA A 7 -6.86 -11.92 14.76
CA ALA A 7 -8.27 -12.07 14.41
C ALA A 7 -9.06 -12.52 15.64
N PHE A 8 -10.07 -11.75 16.02
CA PHE A 8 -10.88 -11.94 17.21
C PHE A 8 -12.33 -12.18 16.78
N PRO A 9 -12.94 -13.32 17.16
CA PRO A 9 -14.32 -13.61 16.82
C PRO A 9 -15.27 -12.52 17.35
N LEU A 10 -16.30 -12.23 16.59
CA LEU A 10 -17.36 -11.30 16.95
C LEU A 10 -18.63 -12.07 17.21
N LYS A 11 -19.30 -11.75 18.31
CA LYS A 11 -20.63 -12.29 18.59
C LYS A 11 -21.65 -11.59 17.71
N VAL A 12 -22.29 -12.38 16.86
CA VAL A 12 -23.41 -11.90 16.06
C VAL A 12 -24.67 -12.04 16.91
N PRO A 13 -25.42 -10.95 17.14
CA PRO A 13 -26.66 -11.06 17.93
C PRO A 13 -27.71 -11.84 17.12
N GLU A 14 -28.35 -12.81 17.79
CA GLU A 14 -29.51 -13.54 17.29
C GLU A 14 -30.76 -12.63 17.43
N LEU A 15 -30.81 -11.59 16.63
CA LEU A 15 -31.83 -10.54 16.72
C LEU A 15 -32.34 -10.16 15.32
N GLU A 16 -33.66 -9.99 15.25
CA GLU A 16 -34.31 -9.38 14.10
C GLU A 16 -34.24 -7.85 14.22
N VAL A 17 -33.68 -7.22 13.20
CA VAL A 17 -33.48 -5.78 13.16
C VAL A 17 -34.40 -5.16 12.12
N THR A 18 -35.17 -4.15 12.53
CA THR A 18 -35.96 -3.35 11.58
C THR A 18 -35.05 -2.36 10.85
N VAL A 19 -35.17 -2.32 9.53
CA VAL A 19 -34.45 -1.39 8.64
C VAL A 19 -35.45 -0.71 7.70
N CYS A 20 -35.06 0.43 7.15
CA CYS A 20 -35.73 0.99 5.98
C CYS A 20 -34.97 0.60 4.73
N GLU A 21 -35.68 0.11 3.72
CA GLU A 21 -35.09 -0.27 2.41
C GLU A 21 -35.57 0.70 1.33
N THR A 22 -34.63 1.26 0.58
CA THR A 22 -34.91 2.17 -0.56
C THR A 22 -34.00 1.80 -1.75
N PRO A 23 -34.44 2.02 -3.00
CA PRO A 23 -33.58 1.83 -4.17
C PRO A 23 -32.30 2.64 -4.06
N TYR A 24 -31.19 2.09 -4.57
CA TYR A 24 -29.88 2.77 -4.56
C TYR A 24 -29.87 3.93 -5.55
N SER A 25 -29.59 5.11 -5.06
CA SER A 25 -29.07 6.25 -5.80
C SER A 25 -27.88 6.82 -5.06
N LYS A 26 -26.84 7.19 -5.78
CA LYS A 26 -25.64 7.79 -5.18
C LYS A 26 -25.97 9.14 -4.55
N GLU A 27 -26.76 9.94 -5.24
CA GLU A 27 -27.20 11.26 -4.80
C GLU A 27 -28.00 11.17 -3.49
N ILE A 28 -28.97 10.27 -3.44
CA ILE A 28 -29.80 10.00 -2.24
C ILE A 28 -28.90 9.54 -1.08
N LEU A 29 -27.98 8.61 -1.34
CA LEU A 29 -27.09 8.10 -0.30
C LEU A 29 -26.16 9.19 0.25
N ASP A 30 -25.62 10.05 -0.59
CA ASP A 30 -24.71 11.11 -0.17
C ASP A 30 -25.49 12.20 0.60
N GLU A 31 -26.69 12.56 0.18
CA GLU A 31 -27.58 13.48 0.90
C GLU A 31 -27.96 12.94 2.30
N TYR A 32 -28.37 11.67 2.37
CA TYR A 32 -28.75 11.06 3.65
C TYR A 32 -27.55 10.91 4.59
N ARG A 33 -26.37 10.58 4.08
CA ARG A 33 -25.15 10.52 4.89
C ARG A 33 -24.77 11.87 5.47
N ILE A 34 -24.97 12.96 4.72
CA ILE A 34 -24.72 14.30 5.23
C ILE A 34 -25.70 14.64 6.35
N SER A 35 -27.00 14.38 6.13
CA SER A 35 -28.09 14.80 7.02
C SER A 35 -28.22 13.91 8.26
N HIS A 36 -27.98 12.61 8.14
CA HIS A 36 -28.36 11.60 9.15
C HIS A 36 -27.23 10.70 9.65
N ARG A 37 -25.96 10.96 9.31
CA ARG A 37 -24.82 10.09 9.72
C ARG A 37 -24.65 9.89 11.23
N LYS A 38 -25.23 10.78 12.05
CA LYS A 38 -25.16 10.67 13.53
C LYS A 38 -26.19 9.72 14.08
N THR A 39 -27.34 9.58 13.43
CA THR A 39 -28.51 8.83 13.87
C THR A 39 -28.76 7.55 13.09
N HIS A 40 -28.15 7.43 11.90
CA HIS A 40 -28.37 6.28 11.02
C HIS A 40 -27.06 5.74 10.41
N SER A 41 -27.05 4.45 10.14
CA SER A 41 -26.03 3.77 9.33
C SER A 41 -26.63 3.31 8.01
N PHE A 42 -25.88 3.49 6.92
CA PHE A 42 -26.33 3.23 5.55
C PHE A 42 -25.48 2.12 4.94
N GLN A 43 -26.11 1.02 4.53
CA GLN A 43 -25.45 -0.12 3.92
C GLN A 43 -26.06 -0.41 2.54
N ARG A 44 -25.20 -0.56 1.53
CA ARG A 44 -25.67 -0.99 0.22
C ARG A 44 -25.79 -2.51 0.17
N GLN A 45 -26.94 -3.00 -0.28
CA GLN A 45 -27.19 -4.42 -0.56
C GLN A 45 -27.76 -4.54 -1.99
N GLY A 46 -26.94 -5.00 -2.93
CA GLY A 46 -27.34 -5.06 -4.34
C GLY A 46 -27.75 -3.69 -4.89
N ASN A 47 -28.99 -3.59 -5.36
CA ASN A 47 -29.59 -2.36 -5.89
C ASN A 47 -30.35 -1.55 -4.85
N ASN A 48 -30.25 -1.88 -3.57
CA ASN A 48 -30.94 -1.19 -2.50
C ASN A 48 -29.95 -0.61 -1.49
N ILE A 49 -30.43 0.38 -0.72
CA ILE A 49 -29.81 0.92 0.48
C ILE A 49 -30.62 0.44 1.66
N LEU A 50 -29.98 -0.19 2.63
CA LEU A 50 -30.53 -0.49 3.93
C LEU A 50 -30.12 0.60 4.91
N ILE A 51 -31.11 1.18 5.59
CA ILE A 51 -30.93 2.25 6.57
C ILE A 51 -31.22 1.69 7.96
N PHE A 52 -30.19 1.66 8.80
CA PHE A 52 -30.22 1.18 10.16
C PHE A 52 -30.33 2.36 11.11
N SER A 53 -31.26 2.32 12.04
CA SER A 53 -31.35 3.31 13.10
C SER A 53 -30.32 3.05 14.20
N ILE A 54 -29.70 4.13 14.70
CA ILE A 54 -28.77 4.09 15.83
C ILE A 54 -29.49 4.47 17.12
N ASP A 55 -30.45 5.39 17.03
CA ASP A 55 -31.19 5.97 18.17
C ASP A 55 -32.64 5.47 18.29
N GLY A 56 -33.04 4.51 17.46
CA GLY A 56 -34.41 3.97 17.43
C GLY A 56 -35.38 4.75 16.53
N THR A 57 -34.94 5.90 15.96
CA THR A 57 -35.74 6.67 15.01
C THR A 57 -35.59 6.13 13.60
N PHE A 58 -36.65 6.22 12.79
CA PHE A 58 -36.57 5.83 11.37
C PHE A 58 -36.97 7.01 10.48
N PRO A 59 -36.24 7.21 9.39
CA PRO A 59 -36.60 8.25 8.44
C PRO A 59 -37.91 7.87 7.71
N ASN A 60 -38.63 8.86 7.28
CA ASN A 60 -39.84 8.66 6.46
C ASN A 60 -39.50 8.38 5.00
N ILE A 61 -38.72 7.34 4.77
CA ILE A 61 -38.19 6.96 3.45
C ILE A 61 -38.14 5.45 3.30
N GLY A 62 -38.49 4.95 2.13
CA GLY A 62 -38.48 3.53 1.81
C GLY A 62 -39.51 2.70 2.57
N ALA A 63 -39.43 1.40 2.39
CA ALA A 63 -40.26 0.42 3.06
C ALA A 63 -39.56 -0.12 4.31
N ARG A 64 -40.30 -0.34 5.39
CA ARG A 64 -39.75 -1.04 6.56
C ARG A 64 -39.64 -2.53 6.26
N LYS A 65 -38.53 -3.10 6.65
CA LYS A 65 -38.19 -4.51 6.47
C LYS A 65 -37.48 -5.03 7.71
N THR A 66 -37.74 -6.27 8.06
CA THR A 66 -37.03 -6.97 9.13
C THR A 66 -35.97 -7.87 8.52
N ILE A 67 -34.75 -7.83 9.06
CA ILE A 67 -33.65 -8.70 8.64
C ILE A 67 -32.98 -9.33 9.86
N ARG A 68 -32.39 -10.51 9.68
CA ARG A 68 -31.57 -11.17 10.70
C ARG A 68 -30.10 -10.90 10.38
N LEU A 69 -29.33 -10.42 11.37
CA LEU A 69 -27.92 -10.09 11.17
C LEU A 69 -27.06 -11.35 10.95
N GLU A 70 -27.45 -12.47 11.54
CA GLU A 70 -26.79 -13.77 11.36
C GLU A 70 -26.85 -14.27 9.90
N ASP A 71 -27.91 -13.96 9.17
CA ASP A 71 -28.04 -14.28 7.74
C ASP A 71 -27.33 -13.28 6.85
N ASN A 72 -26.84 -12.16 7.41
CA ASN A 72 -26.28 -11.01 6.69
C ASN A 72 -24.91 -10.59 7.26
N LEU A 73 -23.99 -11.55 7.44
CA LEU A 73 -22.67 -11.33 8.09
C LEU A 73 -21.85 -10.20 7.46
N GLY A 74 -21.95 -10.00 6.14
CA GLY A 74 -21.26 -8.90 5.45
C GLY A 74 -21.78 -7.52 5.88
N ILE A 75 -23.09 -7.40 6.11
CA ILE A 75 -23.74 -6.20 6.64
C ILE A 75 -23.32 -5.99 8.08
N PHE A 76 -23.36 -7.04 8.92
CA PHE A 76 -22.89 -6.97 10.30
C PHE A 76 -21.44 -6.48 10.37
N CYS A 77 -20.54 -7.04 9.58
CA CYS A 77 -19.13 -6.57 9.46
C CYS A 77 -19.03 -5.08 9.12
N SER A 78 -19.87 -4.60 8.22
CA SER A 78 -19.89 -3.18 7.85
C SER A 78 -20.42 -2.30 8.98
N LEU A 79 -21.46 -2.73 9.71
CA LEU A 79 -21.97 -2.03 10.89
C LEU A 79 -20.91 -1.92 11.98
N VAL A 80 -20.14 -2.98 12.23
CA VAL A 80 -19.01 -2.97 13.17
C VAL A 80 -18.01 -1.86 12.79
N LYS A 81 -17.62 -1.76 11.52
CA LYS A 81 -16.71 -0.70 11.08
C LYS A 81 -17.28 0.70 11.29
N VAL A 82 -18.55 0.92 10.91
CA VAL A 82 -19.21 2.21 11.10
C VAL A 82 -19.32 2.57 12.59
N GLY A 83 -19.69 1.62 13.44
CA GLY A 83 -19.74 1.81 14.89
C GLY A 83 -18.39 2.18 15.50
N LEU A 84 -17.33 1.49 15.09
CA LEU A 84 -15.95 1.79 15.51
C LEU A 84 -15.50 3.19 15.06
N ILE A 85 -15.73 3.56 13.80
CA ILE A 85 -15.38 4.90 13.29
C ILE A 85 -16.12 5.97 14.08
N ARG A 86 -17.44 5.81 14.30
CA ARG A 86 -18.25 6.75 15.05
C ARG A 86 -17.76 6.89 16.49
N HIS A 87 -17.50 5.78 17.18
CA HIS A 87 -17.00 5.78 18.54
C HIS A 87 -15.64 6.49 18.65
N LEU A 88 -14.68 6.14 17.77
CA LEU A 88 -13.36 6.75 17.77
C LEU A 88 -13.41 8.25 17.44
N THR A 89 -14.25 8.65 16.49
CA THR A 89 -14.45 10.07 16.14
C THR A 89 -15.08 10.83 17.30
N GLY A 90 -16.04 10.26 18.01
CA GLY A 90 -16.66 10.85 19.20
C GLY A 90 -15.67 11.11 20.34
N LEU A 91 -14.55 10.37 20.38
CA LEU A 91 -13.44 10.57 21.32
C LEU A 91 -12.36 11.55 20.82
N GLY A 92 -12.64 12.29 19.75
CA GLY A 92 -11.66 13.19 19.13
C GLY A 92 -10.51 12.49 18.44
N ARG A 93 -10.65 11.19 18.10
CA ARG A 93 -9.69 10.49 17.25
C ARG A 93 -10.06 10.70 15.79
N ASN A 94 -9.06 10.67 14.91
CA ASN A 94 -9.23 10.82 13.47
C ASN A 94 -8.96 9.49 12.77
N PRO A 95 -9.90 8.51 12.80
CA PRO A 95 -9.78 7.31 11.99
C PRO A 95 -9.89 7.66 10.51
N SER A 96 -9.12 7.00 9.67
CA SER A 96 -9.15 7.17 8.21
C SER A 96 -9.33 5.83 7.51
N GLY A 97 -9.87 5.86 6.30
CA GLY A 97 -10.16 4.64 5.54
C GLY A 97 -11.37 3.87 6.10
N PHE A 98 -11.77 2.85 5.35
CA PHE A 98 -12.86 1.95 5.72
C PHE A 98 -12.47 0.47 5.52
N ASN A 99 -11.57 0.19 4.61
CA ASN A 99 -11.08 -1.15 4.30
C ASN A 99 -9.55 -1.13 4.13
N PRO A 100 -8.78 -1.16 5.21
CA PRO A 100 -9.12 -1.14 6.64
C PRO A 100 -9.35 0.28 7.20
N ILE A 101 -9.87 0.35 8.43
CA ILE A 101 -9.85 1.57 9.24
C ILE A 101 -8.42 1.75 9.75
N GLU A 102 -7.82 2.90 9.49
CA GLU A 102 -6.49 3.26 9.99
C GLU A 102 -6.61 4.26 11.15
N LEU A 103 -5.95 3.97 12.26
CA LEU A 103 -5.88 4.84 13.42
C LEU A 103 -4.42 5.05 13.81
N THR A 104 -3.96 6.31 13.81
CA THR A 104 -2.62 6.65 14.30
C THR A 104 -2.72 7.17 15.73
N SER A 105 -1.94 6.58 16.65
CA SER A 105 -1.87 7.03 18.04
C SER A 105 -0.89 8.21 18.15
N ILE A 106 -1.41 9.43 17.97
CA ILE A 106 -0.61 10.67 18.06
C ILE A 106 -0.62 11.15 19.51
N LYS A 107 0.13 10.47 20.37
CA LYS A 107 0.47 10.99 21.71
C LYS A 107 1.97 11.22 21.74
N GLN A 108 2.39 12.39 22.20
CA GLN A 108 3.81 12.79 22.17
C GLN A 108 4.73 11.77 22.87
N LYS A 109 4.27 11.17 23.97
CA LYS A 109 4.97 10.09 24.68
C LYS A 109 5.12 8.78 23.90
N ASP A 110 4.35 8.60 22.82
CA ASP A 110 4.37 7.39 22.00
C ASP A 110 5.26 7.55 20.75
N ASN A 111 6.00 8.66 20.64
CA ASN A 111 6.94 8.89 19.56
C ASN A 111 8.19 8.00 19.70
N ILE A 112 8.34 7.03 18.83
CA ILE A 112 9.45 6.07 18.81
C ILE A 112 10.80 6.77 18.57
N LEU A 113 10.80 7.93 17.88
CA LEU A 113 12.03 8.67 17.58
C LEU A 113 12.50 9.57 18.71
N ALA A 114 11.64 9.93 19.66
CA ALA A 114 11.98 10.89 20.71
C ALA A 114 13.25 10.52 21.51
N PRO A 115 13.48 9.26 21.91
CA PRO A 115 14.70 8.87 22.61
C PRO A 115 15.98 8.97 21.76
N ILE A 116 15.87 8.99 20.43
CA ILE A 116 17.01 8.96 19.49
C ILE A 116 17.32 10.37 18.96
N LEU A 117 16.27 11.10 18.56
CA LEU A 117 16.38 12.37 17.83
C LEU A 117 15.88 13.58 18.65
N GLY A 118 15.31 13.35 19.84
CA GLY A 118 14.66 14.37 20.63
C GLY A 118 13.20 14.65 20.21
N GLU A 119 12.45 15.26 21.12
CA GLU A 119 11.02 15.53 20.92
C GLU A 119 10.74 16.64 19.90
N THR A 120 11.69 17.54 19.68
CA THR A 120 11.55 18.69 18.77
C THR A 120 11.88 18.36 17.33
N TYR A 121 12.38 17.14 17.05
CA TYR A 121 12.71 16.72 15.70
C TYR A 121 11.46 16.73 14.80
N PRO A 122 11.54 17.24 13.55
CA PRO A 122 10.36 17.48 12.71
C PRO A 122 9.65 16.21 12.24
N PHE A 123 10.37 15.09 12.19
CA PHE A 123 9.80 13.78 11.90
C PHE A 123 9.52 13.04 13.20
N LYS A 124 8.38 12.38 13.23
CA LYS A 124 7.96 11.51 14.33
C LYS A 124 7.49 10.16 13.78
N ILE A 125 7.65 9.12 14.60
CA ILE A 125 7.12 7.78 14.26
C ILE A 125 6.19 7.37 15.39
N PHE A 126 4.94 7.09 15.01
CA PHE A 126 3.88 6.65 15.91
C PHE A 126 3.36 5.28 15.56
N THR A 127 2.71 4.64 16.52
CA THR A 127 1.94 3.42 16.28
C THR A 127 0.75 3.73 15.37
N LYS A 128 0.62 2.96 14.29
CA LYS A 128 -0.55 2.94 13.42
C LYS A 128 -1.26 1.60 13.57
N TYR A 129 -2.53 1.63 13.92
CA TYR A 129 -3.41 0.47 13.92
C TYR A 129 -4.16 0.39 12.60
N SER A 130 -4.34 -0.84 12.15
CA SER A 130 -5.18 -1.21 11.00
C SER A 130 -6.26 -2.15 11.51
N ILE A 131 -7.51 -1.73 11.43
CA ILE A 131 -8.65 -2.47 11.97
C ILE A 131 -9.56 -2.83 10.81
N ASP A 132 -9.83 -4.11 10.62
CA ASP A 132 -10.71 -4.62 9.57
C ASP A 132 -11.67 -5.66 10.14
N THR A 133 -12.71 -5.99 9.40
CA THR A 133 -13.59 -7.12 9.69
C THR A 133 -13.53 -8.12 8.55
N ARG A 134 -13.46 -9.40 8.89
CA ARG A 134 -13.41 -10.50 7.92
C ARG A 134 -14.27 -11.65 8.38
N ILE A 135 -14.86 -12.36 7.43
CA ILE A 135 -15.53 -13.62 7.70
C ILE A 135 -14.50 -14.74 7.50
N ILE A 136 -14.14 -15.42 8.59
CA ILE A 136 -13.16 -16.49 8.62
C ILE A 136 -13.89 -17.79 8.97
N ARG A 137 -13.97 -18.74 8.07
CA ARG A 137 -14.71 -20.01 8.25
C ARG A 137 -16.15 -19.81 8.70
N GLY A 138 -16.84 -18.81 8.13
CA GLY A 138 -18.23 -18.50 8.47
C GLY A 138 -18.41 -17.63 9.72
N GLN A 139 -17.35 -17.37 10.49
CA GLN A 139 -17.37 -16.54 11.70
C GLN A 139 -16.89 -15.12 11.38
N PRO A 140 -17.66 -14.05 11.66
CA PRO A 140 -17.16 -12.68 11.61
C PRO A 140 -16.06 -12.49 12.66
N CYS A 141 -14.98 -11.87 12.23
CA CYS A 141 -13.82 -11.58 13.08
C CYS A 141 -13.41 -10.13 12.95
N LEU A 142 -13.02 -9.52 14.06
CA LEU A 142 -12.28 -8.27 14.07
C LEU A 142 -10.80 -8.58 13.86
N VAL A 143 -10.20 -8.02 12.82
CA VAL A 143 -8.78 -8.20 12.52
C VAL A 143 -8.05 -6.91 12.87
N ILE A 144 -7.11 -6.99 13.81
CA ILE A 144 -6.32 -5.85 14.27
C ILE A 144 -4.86 -6.10 13.90
N ASP A 145 -4.25 -5.18 13.15
CA ASP A 145 -2.82 -5.16 12.94
C ASP A 145 -2.22 -3.85 13.43
N CYS A 146 -0.93 -3.83 13.75
CA CYS A 146 -0.24 -2.60 14.07
C CYS A 146 1.10 -2.52 13.34
N THR A 147 1.42 -1.30 12.92
CA THR A 147 2.66 -0.93 12.23
C THR A 147 3.09 0.44 12.74
N THR A 148 4.14 0.97 12.15
CA THR A 148 4.57 2.34 12.41
C THR A 148 4.14 3.28 11.27
N ARG A 149 3.88 4.54 11.62
CA ARG A 149 3.62 5.62 10.66
C ARG A 149 4.54 6.80 10.93
N THR A 150 5.25 7.23 9.90
CA THR A 150 6.02 8.47 9.93
C THR A 150 5.08 9.67 9.74
N VAL A 151 5.26 10.69 10.55
CA VAL A 151 4.50 11.95 10.50
C VAL A 151 5.50 13.09 10.45
N ILE A 152 5.21 14.12 9.68
CA ILE A 152 5.94 15.40 9.67
C ILE A 152 5.02 16.45 10.28
N GLU A 153 5.48 17.07 11.39
CA GLU A 153 4.71 18.12 12.07
C GLU A 153 5.05 19.52 11.60
N LYS A 154 6.24 19.70 11.04
CA LYS A 154 6.73 21.02 10.60
C LYS A 154 6.41 21.26 9.13
N ASN A 155 6.02 22.50 8.80
CA ASN A 155 5.79 22.94 7.44
C ASN A 155 7.10 23.18 6.66
N CYS A 156 7.01 23.47 5.38
CA CYS A 156 8.18 23.69 4.52
C CYS A 156 9.03 24.90 4.95
N LEU A 157 8.45 25.91 5.61
CA LEU A 157 9.20 27.05 6.13
C LEU A 157 10.25 26.63 7.17
N TYR A 158 9.93 25.65 8.03
CA TYR A 158 10.90 25.10 8.98
C TYR A 158 12.10 24.48 8.26
N PHE A 159 11.88 23.74 7.20
CA PHE A 159 12.93 23.08 6.43
C PHE A 159 13.78 24.09 5.65
N LEU A 160 13.17 25.15 5.09
CA LEU A 160 13.89 26.25 4.45
C LEU A 160 14.80 26.97 5.45
N ASN A 161 14.29 27.28 6.65
CA ASN A 161 15.09 27.92 7.72
C ASN A 161 16.23 27.01 8.20
N SER A 162 16.12 25.70 7.99
CA SER A 162 17.17 24.73 8.27
C SER A 162 18.16 24.57 7.10
N ALA A 163 18.04 25.35 6.03
CA ALA A 163 18.81 25.23 4.79
C ALA A 163 18.71 23.85 4.13
N PHE A 164 17.57 23.15 4.32
CA PHE A 164 17.31 21.85 3.70
C PHE A 164 16.76 22.04 2.28
N ASP A 165 17.35 21.37 1.31
CA ASP A 165 16.91 21.45 -0.08
C ASP A 165 15.55 20.81 -0.27
N LEU A 166 14.59 21.60 -0.76
CA LEU A 166 13.21 21.18 -1.01
C LEU A 166 12.94 20.81 -2.48
N ILE A 167 13.83 21.17 -3.41
CA ILE A 167 13.59 20.96 -4.83
C ILE A 167 13.51 19.45 -5.16
N GLY A 168 12.54 19.07 -5.97
CA GLY A 168 12.29 17.67 -6.34
C GLY A 168 11.52 16.86 -5.29
N ARG A 169 11.17 17.44 -4.12
CA ARG A 169 10.45 16.73 -3.06
C ARG A 169 8.95 16.85 -3.24
N TYR A 170 8.23 15.88 -2.69
CA TYR A 170 6.78 15.88 -2.71
C TYR A 170 6.21 16.75 -1.61
N ALA A 171 5.29 17.62 -2.00
CA ALA A 171 4.55 18.52 -1.12
C ALA A 171 3.13 18.02 -0.88
N VAL A 172 2.63 18.27 0.34
CA VAL A 172 1.25 18.01 0.75
C VAL A 172 0.66 19.27 1.38
N SER A 173 -0.64 19.50 1.20
CA SER A 173 -1.40 20.55 1.89
C SER A 173 -2.23 19.94 3.00
N GLU A 174 -2.40 20.65 4.10
CA GLU A 174 -3.31 20.27 5.17
C GLU A 174 -4.74 20.72 4.82
N GLN A 175 -5.69 19.81 4.97
CA GLN A 175 -7.10 20.09 4.76
C GLN A 175 -7.75 20.50 6.10
N GLN A 176 -8.95 21.08 6.06
CA GLN A 176 -9.68 21.54 7.24
C GLN A 176 -9.92 20.47 8.33
N ASP A 177 -9.93 19.20 7.92
CA ASP A 177 -10.07 18.03 8.80
C ASP A 177 -8.74 17.49 9.33
N GLY A 178 -7.61 18.20 9.06
CA GLY A 178 -6.26 17.78 9.43
C GLY A 178 -5.65 16.69 8.54
N TYR A 179 -6.37 16.27 7.50
CA TYR A 179 -5.84 15.33 6.51
C TYR A 179 -4.86 16.03 5.57
N LYS A 180 -3.71 15.39 5.30
CA LYS A 180 -2.70 15.92 4.36
C LYS A 180 -2.93 15.35 2.97
N LYS A 181 -3.31 16.23 2.03
CA LYS A 181 -3.55 15.90 0.63
C LYS A 181 -2.29 16.16 -0.20
N PHE A 182 -1.93 15.21 -1.06
CA PHE A 182 -0.86 15.38 -2.03
C PHE A 182 -1.14 16.57 -2.96
N LEU A 183 -0.13 17.43 -3.12
CA LEU A 183 -0.22 18.65 -3.92
C LEU A 183 0.56 18.53 -5.24
N GLY A 184 1.81 18.05 -5.17
CA GLY A 184 2.70 17.95 -6.32
C GLY A 184 4.17 17.84 -5.92
N THR A 185 5.05 18.13 -6.88
CA THR A 185 6.50 18.14 -6.69
C THR A 185 7.01 19.59 -6.61
N ILE A 186 7.83 19.89 -5.63
CA ILE A 186 8.45 21.21 -5.48
C ILE A 186 9.44 21.41 -6.63
N SER A 187 9.19 22.39 -7.51
CA SER A 187 10.00 22.69 -8.68
C SER A 187 10.86 23.95 -8.53
N GLY A 188 10.61 24.78 -7.51
CA GLY A 188 11.39 25.98 -7.27
C GLY A 188 11.08 26.59 -5.91
N VAL A 189 12.05 27.39 -5.42
CA VAL A 189 11.93 28.15 -4.16
C VAL A 189 12.45 29.56 -4.41
N THR A 190 11.65 30.58 -4.06
CA THR A 190 12.03 31.99 -4.14
C THR A 190 11.63 32.68 -2.81
N GLY A 191 12.59 32.92 -1.93
CA GLY A 191 12.31 33.37 -0.58
C GLY A 191 11.43 32.37 0.18
N GLN A 192 10.24 32.80 0.60
CA GLN A 192 9.26 31.92 1.28
C GLN A 192 8.19 31.37 0.32
N ILE A 193 8.27 31.67 -0.97
CA ILE A 193 7.33 31.14 -1.97
C ILE A 193 7.89 29.88 -2.59
N ILE A 194 7.09 28.83 -2.58
CA ILE A 194 7.41 27.53 -3.15
C ILE A 194 6.57 27.34 -4.42
N SER A 195 7.23 27.02 -5.51
CA SER A 195 6.60 26.62 -6.77
C SER A 195 6.39 25.10 -6.75
N VAL A 196 5.16 24.64 -6.88
CA VAL A 196 4.81 23.22 -6.89
C VAL A 196 4.22 22.86 -8.25
N THR A 197 4.84 21.92 -8.93
CA THR A 197 4.30 21.32 -10.15
C THR A 197 3.29 20.23 -9.79
N ARG A 198 2.04 20.44 -10.11
CA ARG A 198 0.96 19.48 -9.91
C ARG A 198 1.06 18.30 -10.89
N PRO A 199 0.34 17.19 -10.63
CA PRO A 199 0.33 16.03 -11.54
C PRO A 199 -0.20 16.36 -12.97
N ASP A 200 -1.05 17.36 -13.10
CA ASP A 200 -1.58 17.86 -14.39
C ASP A 200 -0.59 18.77 -15.15
N GLY A 201 0.59 19.03 -14.56
CA GLY A 201 1.62 19.90 -15.12
C GLY A 201 1.47 21.37 -14.77
N GLN A 202 0.39 21.79 -14.09
CA GLN A 202 0.23 23.17 -13.64
C GLN A 202 1.22 23.51 -12.54
N ILE A 203 1.79 24.71 -12.57
CA ILE A 203 2.66 25.22 -11.52
C ILE A 203 1.85 26.19 -10.66
N VAL A 204 1.80 25.92 -9.36
CA VAL A 204 1.18 26.80 -8.37
C VAL A 204 2.23 27.34 -7.43
N GLN A 205 2.07 28.61 -7.04
CA GLN A 205 2.93 29.26 -6.04
C GLN A 205 2.20 29.30 -4.71
N ILE A 206 2.87 28.85 -3.65
CA ILE A 206 2.27 28.71 -2.31
C ILE A 206 3.31 29.14 -1.29
N ASN A 207 2.84 29.75 -0.18
CA ASN A 207 3.73 30.09 0.91
C ASN A 207 4.26 28.82 1.62
N ALA A 208 5.53 28.80 1.97
CA ALA A 208 6.17 27.68 2.64
C ALA A 208 5.54 27.34 4.01
N SER A 209 4.85 28.30 4.64
CA SER A 209 4.10 28.09 5.88
C SER A 209 2.87 27.22 5.70
N ASP A 210 2.30 27.16 4.49
CA ASP A 210 0.98 26.58 4.21
C ASP A 210 1.08 25.16 3.64
N ILE A 211 2.28 24.68 3.38
CA ILE A 211 2.54 23.35 2.84
C ILE A 211 3.56 22.59 3.68
N PHE A 212 3.47 21.26 3.58
CA PHE A 212 4.33 20.31 4.28
C PHE A 212 5.04 19.42 3.27
N LEU A 213 6.18 18.86 3.68
CA LEU A 213 6.76 17.73 2.95
C LEU A 213 5.92 16.47 3.13
N GLU A 214 5.89 15.61 2.11
CA GLU A 214 5.31 14.28 2.28
C GLU A 214 6.16 13.47 3.26
N ALA A 215 5.50 12.80 4.22
CA ALA A 215 6.15 11.93 5.20
C ALA A 215 6.54 10.59 4.53
N ASN A 216 7.53 10.64 3.66
CA ASN A 216 8.09 9.46 2.99
C ASN A 216 9.52 9.18 3.46
N ARG A 217 10.02 7.99 3.13
CA ARG A 217 11.35 7.54 3.55
C ARG A 217 12.47 8.41 2.99
N THR A 218 12.36 8.86 1.74
CA THR A 218 13.39 9.68 1.10
C THR A 218 13.58 11.00 1.84
N ASN A 219 12.48 11.72 2.10
CA ASN A 219 12.55 12.97 2.87
C ASN A 219 13.11 12.76 4.28
N PHE A 220 12.75 11.64 4.92
CA PHE A 220 13.25 11.30 6.24
C PHE A 220 14.76 10.99 6.22
N ASP A 221 15.22 10.10 5.35
CA ASP A 221 16.62 9.67 5.27
C ASP A 221 17.53 10.85 4.86
N ASP A 222 17.07 11.71 3.93
CA ASP A 222 17.83 12.88 3.49
C ASP A 222 17.91 13.96 4.58
N PHE A 223 16.84 14.16 5.35
CA PHE A 223 16.88 15.11 6.46
C PHE A 223 17.77 14.62 7.61
N ILE A 224 17.80 13.31 7.87
CA ILE A 224 18.78 12.73 8.82
C ILE A 224 20.20 12.96 8.32
N PHE A 225 20.45 12.78 7.02
CA PHE A 225 21.78 13.08 6.46
C PHE A 225 22.14 14.55 6.60
N HIS A 226 21.21 15.44 6.29
CA HIS A 226 21.41 16.88 6.42
C HIS A 226 21.75 17.30 7.85
N THR A 227 21.08 16.72 8.85
CA THR A 227 21.25 17.12 10.27
C THR A 227 22.38 16.39 11.00
N HIS A 228 22.74 15.17 10.57
CA HIS A 228 23.72 14.33 11.29
C HIS A 228 24.98 14.03 10.47
N GLY A 229 25.02 14.33 9.16
CA GLY A 229 26.18 14.18 8.31
C GLY A 229 26.83 12.79 8.39
N ALA A 230 28.09 12.72 8.75
CA ALA A 230 28.83 11.47 8.88
C ALA A 230 28.27 10.46 9.92
N LYS A 231 27.46 10.92 10.89
CA LYS A 231 26.83 10.06 11.89
C LYS A 231 25.51 9.42 11.41
N LYS A 232 25.07 9.74 10.18
CA LYS A 232 23.79 9.26 9.61
C LYS A 232 23.59 7.75 9.80
N ASP A 233 24.58 6.95 9.43
CA ASP A 233 24.42 5.48 9.43
C ASP A 233 24.18 4.92 10.82
N ALA A 234 24.84 5.45 11.83
CA ALA A 234 24.61 5.05 13.23
C ALA A 234 23.22 5.46 13.71
N VAL A 235 22.74 6.64 13.34
CA VAL A 235 21.39 7.12 13.68
C VAL A 235 20.33 6.27 13.01
N VAL A 236 20.48 6.01 11.70
CA VAL A 236 19.54 5.16 10.93
C VAL A 236 19.50 3.74 11.49
N GLU A 237 20.65 3.18 11.89
CA GLU A 237 20.68 1.84 12.48
C GLU A 237 19.97 1.80 13.84
N ASN A 238 20.15 2.81 14.70
CA ASN A 238 19.40 2.91 15.96
C ASN A 238 17.89 3.01 15.73
N ILE A 239 17.46 3.79 14.74
CA ILE A 239 16.05 3.90 14.35
C ILE A 239 15.51 2.56 13.87
N ARG A 240 16.25 1.86 12.98
CA ARG A 240 15.85 0.53 12.48
C ARG A 240 15.71 -0.47 13.62
N ARG A 241 16.65 -0.46 14.58
CA ARG A 241 16.58 -1.32 15.76
C ARG A 241 15.33 -1.04 16.59
N SER A 242 15.01 0.22 16.86
CA SER A 242 13.82 0.61 17.62
C SER A 242 12.51 0.20 16.90
N ILE A 243 12.43 0.41 15.57
CA ILE A 243 11.28 -0.03 14.78
C ILE A 243 11.19 -1.56 14.75
N SER A 244 12.32 -2.27 14.64
CA SER A 244 12.36 -3.73 14.66
C SER A 244 11.91 -4.30 15.99
N LEU A 245 12.31 -3.69 17.10
CA LEU A 245 11.83 -4.05 18.43
C LEU A 245 10.33 -3.82 18.58
N PHE A 246 9.83 -2.69 18.08
CA PHE A 246 8.39 -2.40 18.07
C PHE A 246 7.60 -3.45 17.26
N ASN A 247 8.09 -3.82 16.08
CA ASN A 247 7.46 -4.81 15.21
C ASN A 247 7.75 -6.27 15.65
N GLY A 248 8.55 -6.49 16.67
CA GLY A 248 8.83 -7.81 17.23
C GLY A 248 7.57 -8.48 17.76
N GLY A 249 7.48 -9.82 17.66
CA GLY A 249 6.26 -10.59 17.90
C GLY A 249 5.54 -10.26 19.22
N ASP A 250 6.25 -10.21 20.34
CA ASP A 250 5.65 -9.94 21.66
C ASP A 250 5.20 -8.48 21.82
N ASN A 251 6.00 -7.52 21.34
CA ASN A 251 5.61 -6.11 21.37
C ASN A 251 4.41 -5.84 20.48
N LYS A 252 4.41 -6.38 19.27
CA LYS A 252 3.28 -6.30 18.36
C LYS A 252 2.01 -6.90 18.97
N LYS A 253 2.12 -8.06 19.59
CA LYS A 253 1.01 -8.71 20.32
C LYS A 253 0.47 -7.82 21.43
N ASN A 254 1.36 -7.21 22.23
CA ASN A 254 0.96 -6.31 23.31
C ASN A 254 0.20 -5.08 22.79
N HIS A 255 0.63 -4.49 21.67
CA HIS A 255 -0.08 -3.37 21.06
C HIS A 255 -1.46 -3.79 20.54
N ILE A 256 -1.58 -4.94 19.88
CA ILE A 256 -2.84 -5.49 19.39
C ILE A 256 -3.79 -5.75 20.57
N ASN A 257 -3.31 -6.41 21.63
CA ASN A 257 -4.11 -6.72 22.81
C ASN A 257 -4.59 -5.45 23.52
N ARG A 258 -3.76 -4.42 23.66
CA ARG A 258 -4.18 -3.13 24.25
C ARG A 258 -5.35 -2.50 23.49
N LEU A 259 -5.33 -2.57 22.15
CA LEU A 259 -6.45 -2.04 21.37
C LEU A 259 -7.68 -2.95 21.49
N LYS A 260 -7.50 -4.28 21.48
CA LYS A 260 -8.60 -5.24 21.72
C LYS A 260 -9.27 -4.97 23.07
N GLU A 261 -8.48 -4.91 24.16
CA GLU A 261 -8.95 -4.65 25.51
C GLU A 261 -9.67 -3.30 25.61
N TYR A 262 -9.14 -2.27 24.96
CA TYR A 262 -9.81 -0.99 24.86
C TYR A 262 -11.19 -1.11 24.20
N ILE A 263 -11.30 -1.84 23.08
CA ILE A 263 -12.57 -2.05 22.38
C ILE A 263 -13.54 -2.85 23.27
N GLN A 264 -13.09 -3.90 23.95
CA GLN A 264 -13.90 -4.73 24.84
C GLN A 264 -14.39 -3.99 26.09
N SER A 265 -13.58 -3.06 26.62
CA SER A 265 -13.92 -2.31 27.84
C SER A 265 -14.86 -1.13 27.59
N ASN A 266 -15.17 -0.82 26.34
CA ASN A 266 -16.07 0.27 25.97
C ASN A 266 -17.34 -0.25 25.32
N ILE A 267 -18.48 0.39 25.64
CA ILE A 267 -19.74 0.11 24.95
C ILE A 267 -19.69 0.81 23.59
N ILE A 268 -19.58 0.01 22.54
CA ILE A 268 -19.56 0.52 21.16
C ILE A 268 -20.86 0.12 20.49
N GLN A 269 -21.79 1.04 20.47
CA GLN A 269 -23.08 0.85 19.84
C GLN A 269 -22.93 0.76 18.31
N LEU A 270 -23.47 -0.27 17.69
CA LEU A 270 -23.49 -0.45 16.25
C LEU A 270 -24.77 0.18 15.65
N ILE A 271 -25.89 -0.23 16.17
CA ILE A 271 -27.24 0.25 15.85
C ILE A 271 -28.08 0.23 17.15
N ASN A 272 -29.35 0.61 17.08
CA ASN A 272 -30.23 0.55 18.24
C ASN A 272 -30.22 -0.84 18.89
N GLU A 273 -30.02 -0.90 20.21
CA GLU A 273 -29.96 -2.13 21.02
C GLU A 273 -28.87 -3.14 20.69
N VAL A 274 -28.03 -2.87 19.70
CA VAL A 274 -26.90 -3.76 19.29
C VAL A 274 -25.57 -3.11 19.57
N ASN A 275 -24.78 -3.75 20.42
CA ASN A 275 -23.41 -3.34 20.74
C ASN A 275 -22.39 -4.31 20.13
N LEU A 276 -21.16 -3.83 19.97
CA LEU A 276 -20.02 -4.65 19.57
C LEU A 276 -19.61 -5.55 20.74
N GLU A 277 -19.63 -6.85 20.52
CA GLU A 277 -19.09 -7.83 21.47
C GLU A 277 -17.99 -8.65 20.77
N ILE A 278 -16.80 -8.71 21.41
CA ILE A 278 -15.66 -9.51 20.95
C ILE A 278 -15.59 -10.74 21.84
N GLU A 279 -15.64 -11.91 21.25
CA GLU A 279 -15.45 -13.18 21.94
C GLU A 279 -13.95 -13.46 22.13
N ASP A 280 -13.63 -14.20 23.17
CA ASP A 280 -12.25 -14.72 23.31
C ASP A 280 -12.00 -15.75 22.20
N PRO A 281 -10.84 -15.68 21.54
CA PRO A 281 -10.51 -16.65 20.52
C PRO A 281 -10.49 -18.05 21.16
N PRO A 282 -11.03 -19.06 20.46
CA PRO A 282 -10.90 -20.43 20.93
C PRO A 282 -9.43 -20.75 21.15
N ASP A 283 -9.14 -21.64 22.11
CA ASP A 283 -7.76 -22.05 22.46
C ASP A 283 -7.11 -22.78 21.28
N ILE A 284 -6.67 -22.00 20.28
CA ILE A 284 -6.07 -22.50 19.02
C ILE A 284 -4.72 -23.18 19.29
N GLN A 285 -4.13 -23.01 20.47
CA GLN A 285 -2.86 -23.65 20.81
C GLN A 285 -2.99 -25.18 20.85
N LYS A 286 -4.17 -25.71 21.10
CA LYS A 286 -4.42 -27.17 21.11
C LYS A 286 -4.56 -27.77 19.73
N ASP A 287 -4.97 -26.99 18.72
CA ASP A 287 -5.26 -27.46 17.36
C ASP A 287 -4.23 -27.03 16.32
N CYS A 288 -3.23 -26.24 16.70
CA CYS A 288 -2.13 -25.88 15.80
C CYS A 288 -1.16 -27.05 15.65
N GLY A 289 -1.35 -27.86 14.61
CA GLY A 289 -0.32 -28.76 14.12
C GLY A 289 0.97 -27.99 13.81
N GLN A 290 2.14 -28.56 14.10
CA GLN A 290 3.40 -28.00 13.63
C GLN A 290 3.38 -27.99 12.09
N MET A 291 3.41 -26.80 11.50
CA MET A 291 3.63 -26.68 10.05
C MET A 291 5.02 -27.24 9.73
N GLN A 292 5.07 -28.29 8.95
CA GLN A 292 6.33 -28.78 8.39
C GLN A 292 6.97 -27.67 7.56
N LYS A 293 8.31 -27.61 7.59
CA LYS A 293 9.02 -26.66 6.73
C LYS A 293 8.65 -26.95 5.27
N PRO A 294 8.25 -25.94 4.48
CA PRO A 294 7.94 -26.16 3.08
C PRO A 294 9.18 -26.67 2.35
N VAL A 295 9.01 -27.67 1.52
CA VAL A 295 10.02 -28.13 0.58
C VAL A 295 9.66 -27.57 -0.80
N PHE A 296 10.61 -26.83 -1.39
CA PHE A 296 10.45 -26.28 -2.72
C PHE A 296 10.96 -27.25 -3.77
N VAL A 297 10.16 -27.47 -4.81
CA VAL A 297 10.49 -28.38 -5.93
C VAL A 297 10.81 -27.55 -7.17
N PHE A 298 11.93 -27.84 -7.79
CA PHE A 298 12.50 -27.15 -8.93
C PHE A 298 12.58 -28.06 -10.17
N ASN A 299 13.31 -27.65 -11.21
CA ASN A 299 13.52 -28.45 -12.39
C ASN A 299 14.11 -29.83 -12.02
N ASP A 300 13.73 -30.86 -12.83
CA ASP A 300 14.16 -32.27 -12.65
C ASP A 300 13.84 -32.84 -11.25
N SER A 301 12.75 -32.37 -10.63
CA SER A 301 12.34 -32.77 -9.27
C SER A 301 13.37 -32.45 -8.19
N GLY A 302 14.31 -31.55 -8.47
CA GLY A 302 15.28 -31.04 -7.50
C GLY A 302 14.56 -30.38 -6.32
N GLN A 303 15.03 -30.60 -5.10
CA GLN A 303 14.40 -30.10 -3.88
C GLN A 303 15.35 -29.23 -3.09
N ALA A 304 14.83 -28.19 -2.47
CA ALA A 304 15.57 -27.35 -1.53
C ALA A 304 14.64 -26.77 -0.47
N ASP A 305 15.21 -26.45 0.67
CA ASP A 305 14.54 -25.79 1.81
C ASP A 305 14.57 -24.25 1.69
N TRP A 306 15.29 -23.74 0.72
CA TRP A 306 15.43 -22.31 0.45
C TRP A 306 15.44 -22.03 -1.05
N VAL A 307 14.60 -21.07 -1.47
CA VAL A 307 14.29 -20.75 -2.88
C VAL A 307 15.55 -20.40 -3.68
N GLU A 308 16.38 -19.48 -3.17
CA GLU A 308 17.57 -19.01 -3.92
C GLU A 308 18.59 -20.14 -4.15
N LYS A 309 18.74 -21.02 -3.17
CA LYS A 309 19.59 -22.22 -3.28
C LYS A 309 19.05 -23.15 -4.36
N GLY A 310 17.74 -23.40 -4.34
CA GLY A 310 17.09 -24.29 -5.30
C GLY A 310 17.17 -23.76 -6.73
N LEU A 311 16.89 -22.47 -6.94
CA LEU A 311 17.02 -21.84 -8.26
C LEU A 311 18.46 -21.89 -8.79
N THR A 312 19.46 -21.67 -7.92
CA THR A 312 20.87 -21.72 -8.31
C THR A 312 21.31 -23.13 -8.68
N GLN A 313 20.85 -24.15 -7.96
CA GLN A 313 21.29 -25.54 -8.14
C GLN A 313 20.54 -26.26 -9.29
N HIS A 314 19.25 -26.03 -9.40
CA HIS A 314 18.37 -26.79 -10.28
C HIS A 314 17.74 -25.92 -11.40
N GLY A 315 17.72 -24.60 -11.25
CA GLY A 315 16.96 -23.71 -12.11
C GLY A 315 15.46 -23.73 -11.81
N PRO A 316 14.66 -22.91 -12.51
CA PRO A 316 13.22 -22.83 -12.26
C PRO A 316 12.53 -24.15 -12.62
N TYR A 317 11.38 -24.42 -11.96
CA TYR A 317 10.59 -25.64 -12.22
C TYR A 317 10.28 -25.85 -13.70
N THR A 318 9.87 -24.78 -14.41
CA THR A 318 9.57 -24.84 -15.86
C THR A 318 10.78 -24.63 -16.76
N LYS A 319 12.02 -24.80 -16.27
CA LYS A 319 13.24 -24.58 -17.07
C LYS A 319 13.20 -25.21 -18.48
N ARG A 320 12.66 -26.42 -18.59
CA ARG A 320 12.58 -27.14 -19.87
C ARG A 320 11.33 -26.86 -20.69
N THR A 321 10.25 -26.46 -20.04
CA THR A 321 8.94 -26.26 -20.66
C THR A 321 8.60 -24.79 -20.91
N PHE A 322 9.46 -23.87 -20.46
CA PHE A 322 9.27 -22.45 -20.68
C PHE A 322 9.63 -22.10 -22.13
N ASP A 323 8.69 -21.58 -22.88
CA ASP A 323 8.81 -21.31 -24.32
C ASP A 323 9.46 -19.97 -24.69
N ARG A 324 9.61 -19.06 -23.69
CA ARG A 324 10.14 -17.70 -23.90
C ARG A 324 11.58 -17.56 -23.42
N HIS A 325 12.46 -18.38 -24.00
CA HIS A 325 13.86 -18.38 -23.60
C HIS A 325 14.59 -17.06 -23.90
N ASP A 326 14.30 -16.43 -25.05
CA ASP A 326 14.86 -15.13 -25.45
C ASP A 326 13.76 -14.06 -25.45
N PRO A 327 13.33 -13.58 -24.28
CA PRO A 327 12.13 -12.75 -24.18
C PRO A 327 12.30 -11.39 -24.87
N SER A 328 11.25 -10.97 -25.57
CA SER A 328 11.13 -9.67 -26.20
C SER A 328 10.46 -8.69 -25.22
N ILE A 329 11.20 -7.67 -24.80
CA ILE A 329 10.78 -6.78 -23.72
C ILE A 329 10.70 -5.34 -24.25
N CYS A 330 9.53 -4.68 -24.10
CA CYS A 330 9.46 -3.24 -24.30
C CYS A 330 9.57 -2.50 -22.97
N VAL A 331 10.21 -1.34 -23.03
CA VAL A 331 10.39 -0.46 -21.87
C VAL A 331 9.77 0.89 -22.19
N ILE A 332 8.87 1.36 -21.34
CA ILE A 332 8.23 2.67 -21.48
C ILE A 332 8.78 3.58 -20.40
N CYS A 333 9.35 4.72 -20.78
CA CYS A 333 9.91 5.68 -19.82
C CYS A 333 9.85 7.12 -20.32
N SER A 334 10.09 8.06 -19.41
CA SER A 334 10.32 9.46 -19.74
C SER A 334 11.62 9.60 -20.54
N GLU A 335 11.61 10.47 -21.56
CA GLU A 335 12.80 10.79 -22.35
C GLU A 335 13.93 11.34 -21.48
N HIS A 336 13.61 12.16 -20.50
CA HIS A 336 14.56 12.70 -19.54
C HIS A 336 15.30 11.59 -18.75
N ASP A 337 14.64 10.47 -18.46
CA ASP A 337 15.18 9.40 -17.62
C ASP A 337 15.78 8.25 -18.44
N LYS A 338 15.73 8.30 -19.77
CA LYS A 338 16.09 7.20 -20.69
C LYS A 338 17.41 6.52 -20.32
N GLY A 339 18.49 7.26 -20.22
CA GLY A 339 19.80 6.68 -19.92
C GLY A 339 19.88 5.99 -18.56
N ARG A 340 19.21 6.54 -17.53
CA ARG A 340 19.12 5.92 -16.20
C ARG A 340 18.27 4.65 -16.23
N VAL A 341 17.19 4.66 -17.01
CA VAL A 341 16.31 3.50 -17.19
C VAL A 341 17.03 2.40 -17.97
N GLU A 342 17.77 2.71 -19.01
CA GLU A 342 18.57 1.73 -19.75
C GLU A 342 19.61 1.05 -18.82
N GLN A 343 20.29 1.82 -17.97
CA GLN A 343 21.19 1.26 -16.97
C GLN A 343 20.47 0.36 -15.95
N PHE A 344 19.30 0.77 -15.49
CA PHE A 344 18.47 -0.02 -14.59
C PHE A 344 18.04 -1.34 -15.25
N VAL A 345 17.55 -1.29 -16.48
CA VAL A 345 17.15 -2.50 -17.24
C VAL A 345 18.35 -3.42 -17.47
N ARG A 346 19.52 -2.87 -17.76
CA ARG A 346 20.75 -3.66 -17.87
C ARG A 346 21.08 -4.39 -16.56
N LYS A 347 21.00 -3.71 -15.41
CA LYS A 347 21.17 -4.34 -14.09
C LYS A 347 20.09 -5.39 -13.82
N PHE A 348 18.87 -5.13 -14.24
CA PHE A 348 17.75 -6.07 -14.09
C PHE A 348 17.99 -7.35 -14.90
N LEU A 349 18.44 -7.26 -16.13
CA LEU A 349 18.66 -8.42 -17.00
C LEU A 349 19.93 -9.19 -16.65
N LYS A 350 21.04 -8.48 -16.44
CA LYS A 350 22.38 -9.09 -16.28
C LYS A 350 22.83 -9.22 -14.83
N GLY A 351 22.14 -8.55 -13.90
CA GLY A 351 22.48 -8.57 -12.48
C GLY A 351 23.37 -7.40 -12.04
N ILE A 352 23.62 -7.38 -10.73
CA ILE A 352 24.51 -6.42 -10.08
C ILE A 352 25.77 -7.19 -9.65
N PRO A 353 26.94 -6.90 -10.23
CA PRO A 353 28.20 -7.52 -9.83
C PRO A 353 28.41 -7.41 -8.31
N ASN A 354 28.93 -8.45 -7.70
CA ASN A 354 29.19 -8.54 -6.26
C ASN A 354 27.93 -8.46 -5.35
N SER A 355 26.73 -8.44 -5.91
CA SER A 355 25.51 -8.53 -5.10
C SER A 355 25.31 -9.94 -4.56
N LYS A 356 25.00 -10.05 -3.27
CA LYS A 356 24.62 -11.31 -2.64
C LYS A 356 23.26 -11.83 -3.14
N TYR A 357 22.35 -10.93 -3.53
CA TYR A 357 20.95 -11.26 -3.75
C TYR A 357 20.54 -11.26 -5.23
N PHE A 358 21.27 -10.53 -6.09
CA PHE A 358 20.90 -10.40 -7.50
C PHE A 358 22.13 -10.32 -8.43
N LYS A 359 23.04 -11.28 -8.27
CA LYS A 359 24.29 -11.31 -9.04
C LYS A 359 24.08 -11.60 -10.53
N ASN A 360 23.17 -12.51 -10.84
CA ASN A 360 23.02 -13.08 -12.19
C ASN A 360 21.88 -12.46 -13.01
N GLY A 361 21.14 -11.50 -12.46
CA GLY A 361 19.99 -10.87 -13.13
C GLY A 361 18.84 -11.82 -13.44
N LEU A 362 17.85 -11.32 -14.17
CA LEU A 362 16.71 -12.10 -14.64
C LEU A 362 17.16 -13.30 -15.48
N GLU A 363 18.05 -13.04 -16.45
CA GLU A 363 18.49 -14.05 -17.40
C GLU A 363 19.22 -15.20 -16.72
N GLY A 364 20.22 -14.91 -15.90
CA GLY A 364 20.96 -15.96 -15.21
C GLY A 364 20.17 -16.65 -14.11
N LYS A 365 19.30 -15.92 -13.40
CA LYS A 365 18.47 -16.49 -12.32
C LYS A 365 17.48 -17.54 -12.83
N PHE A 366 16.89 -17.32 -13.99
CA PHE A 366 15.88 -18.22 -14.56
C PHE A 366 16.39 -19.02 -15.78
N THR A 367 17.70 -18.99 -16.01
CA THR A 367 18.34 -19.74 -17.11
C THR A 367 17.75 -19.36 -18.49
N LEU A 368 17.49 -18.07 -18.68
CA LEU A 368 17.03 -17.52 -19.94
C LEU A 368 18.23 -17.25 -20.86
N GLY A 369 17.98 -17.15 -22.14
CA GLY A 369 18.93 -16.64 -23.12
C GLY A 369 19.05 -15.12 -23.09
N THR A 370 19.33 -14.50 -24.23
CA THR A 370 19.49 -13.06 -24.32
C THR A 370 18.16 -12.35 -24.58
N SER A 371 17.73 -11.52 -23.66
CA SER A 371 16.52 -10.72 -23.82
C SER A 371 16.74 -9.63 -24.89
N ARG A 372 15.74 -9.44 -25.76
CA ARG A 372 15.69 -8.35 -26.73
C ARG A 372 14.91 -7.20 -26.15
N VAL A 373 15.53 -6.04 -25.96
CA VAL A 373 14.95 -4.88 -25.32
C VAL A 373 14.80 -3.73 -26.29
N GLU A 374 13.62 -3.12 -26.32
CA GLU A 374 13.39 -1.87 -27.04
C GLU A 374 12.75 -0.83 -26.12
N VAL A 375 13.27 0.41 -26.16
CA VAL A 375 12.86 1.50 -25.28
C VAL A 375 12.01 2.50 -26.06
N PHE A 376 10.83 2.79 -25.56
CA PHE A 376 9.89 3.78 -26.07
C PHE A 376 9.79 4.93 -25.07
N THR A 377 10.01 6.14 -25.52
CA THR A 377 10.06 7.31 -24.65
C THR A 377 8.82 8.19 -24.77
N THR A 378 8.52 8.91 -23.69
CA THR A 378 7.56 10.00 -23.69
C THR A 378 8.24 11.31 -23.32
N ALA A 379 7.96 12.39 -24.07
CA ALA A 379 8.46 13.73 -23.77
C ALA A 379 7.75 14.37 -22.57
N SER A 380 6.58 13.85 -22.17
CA SER A 380 5.78 14.40 -21.07
C SER A 380 5.33 13.30 -20.11
N ASP A 381 5.47 13.55 -18.81
CA ASP A 381 5.11 12.63 -17.73
C ASP A 381 3.60 12.62 -17.41
N ASN A 382 2.76 12.86 -18.41
CA ASN A 382 1.31 12.84 -18.27
C ASN A 382 0.67 11.64 -18.98
N LEU A 383 -0.63 11.44 -18.73
CA LEU A 383 -1.40 10.33 -19.28
C LEU A 383 -1.30 10.24 -20.82
N GLY A 384 -1.41 11.36 -21.53
CA GLY A 384 -1.36 11.40 -23.00
C GLY A 384 0.01 11.03 -23.55
N GLY A 385 1.08 11.43 -22.87
CA GLY A 385 2.46 11.06 -23.22
C GLY A 385 2.70 9.56 -23.10
N PHE A 386 2.33 8.98 -21.97
CA PHE A 386 2.44 7.53 -21.73
C PHE A 386 1.56 6.75 -22.71
N LYS A 387 0.34 7.20 -22.98
CA LYS A 387 -0.55 6.56 -23.96
C LYS A 387 0.12 6.44 -25.33
N ARG A 388 0.66 7.53 -25.88
CA ARG A 388 1.33 7.50 -27.20
C ARG A 388 2.54 6.56 -27.23
N ALA A 389 3.37 6.55 -26.19
CA ALA A 389 4.54 5.67 -26.13
C ALA A 389 4.13 4.20 -26.08
N ILE A 390 3.08 3.85 -25.33
CA ILE A 390 2.54 2.48 -25.23
C ILE A 390 1.93 2.05 -26.58
N GLU A 391 1.12 2.89 -27.19
CA GLU A 391 0.51 2.62 -28.51
C GLU A 391 1.58 2.42 -29.58
N ALA A 392 2.66 3.20 -29.55
CA ALA A 392 3.81 3.02 -30.46
C ALA A 392 4.50 1.67 -30.25
N ALA A 393 4.71 1.25 -28.99
CA ALA A 393 5.29 -0.05 -28.68
C ALA A 393 4.40 -1.21 -29.15
N ILE A 394 3.11 -1.12 -28.94
CA ILE A 394 2.15 -2.15 -29.38
C ILE A 394 2.11 -2.22 -30.92
N LYS A 395 2.00 -1.08 -31.58
CA LYS A 395 1.98 -0.99 -33.04
C LYS A 395 3.22 -1.61 -33.68
N LYS A 396 4.39 -1.31 -33.15
CA LYS A 396 5.68 -1.87 -33.62
C LYS A 396 5.67 -3.39 -33.69
N LYS A 397 5.15 -4.05 -32.67
CA LYS A 397 5.08 -5.51 -32.63
C LYS A 397 3.96 -6.11 -33.47
N ALA A 398 2.83 -5.38 -33.58
CA ALA A 398 1.73 -5.80 -34.45
C ALA A 398 2.14 -5.79 -35.94
N GLU A 399 3.00 -4.85 -36.36
CA GLU A 399 3.57 -4.80 -37.71
C GLU A 399 4.43 -6.03 -38.03
N ASP A 400 5.12 -6.59 -37.02
CA ASP A 400 5.91 -7.83 -37.16
C ASP A 400 5.05 -9.11 -37.02
N GLY A 401 3.73 -9.00 -36.84
CA GLY A 401 2.83 -10.14 -36.57
C GLY A 401 3.12 -10.84 -35.23
N SER A 402 3.77 -10.17 -34.28
CA SER A 402 4.20 -10.72 -33.00
C SER A 402 3.73 -9.84 -31.83
N ARG A 403 4.06 -10.24 -30.61
CA ARG A 403 3.77 -9.47 -29.39
C ARG A 403 4.99 -9.41 -28.49
N TRP A 404 4.99 -8.46 -27.57
CA TRP A 404 5.96 -8.41 -26.48
C TRP A 404 5.71 -9.52 -25.48
N ASP A 405 6.76 -10.13 -24.94
CA ASP A 405 6.66 -11.10 -23.84
C ASP A 405 6.49 -10.42 -22.50
N LEU A 406 7.00 -9.19 -22.37
CA LEU A 406 6.91 -8.37 -21.18
C LEU A 406 6.96 -6.88 -21.51
N ALA A 407 6.19 -6.06 -20.83
CA ALA A 407 6.35 -4.61 -20.81
C ALA A 407 6.87 -4.16 -19.43
N ILE A 408 7.89 -3.32 -19.42
CA ILE A 408 8.43 -2.68 -18.22
C ILE A 408 8.09 -1.20 -18.29
N VAL A 409 7.30 -0.68 -17.35
CA VAL A 409 6.78 0.69 -17.40
C VAL A 409 7.29 1.48 -16.22
N GLN A 410 7.95 2.61 -16.52
CA GLN A 410 8.31 3.59 -15.51
C GLN A 410 7.07 4.27 -14.97
N VAL A 411 6.95 4.34 -13.65
CA VAL A 411 5.92 5.11 -12.96
C VAL A 411 6.56 6.00 -11.89
N ARG A 412 5.82 7.01 -11.44
CA ARG A 412 6.22 7.87 -10.33
C ARG A 412 5.38 7.55 -9.10
N GLN A 413 5.98 7.69 -7.92
CA GLN A 413 5.25 7.53 -6.65
C GLN A 413 4.02 8.48 -6.59
N SER A 414 4.14 9.66 -7.18
CA SER A 414 3.04 10.64 -7.29
C SER A 414 1.80 10.10 -8.01
N PHE A 415 1.97 9.17 -8.96
CA PHE A 415 0.84 8.57 -9.69
C PHE A 415 -0.12 7.80 -8.79
N LYS A 416 0.35 7.29 -7.64
CA LYS A 416 -0.52 6.63 -6.65
C LYS A 416 -1.59 7.55 -6.06
N LYS A 417 -1.42 8.86 -6.21
CA LYS A 417 -2.35 9.88 -5.70
C LYS A 417 -3.36 10.35 -6.76
N LEU A 418 -3.20 9.91 -8.01
CA LEU A 418 -4.11 10.25 -9.10
C LEU A 418 -5.34 9.35 -9.07
N LYS A 419 -6.44 9.87 -9.62
CA LYS A 419 -7.63 9.07 -9.91
C LYS A 419 -7.29 8.00 -10.94
N VAL A 420 -8.06 6.91 -10.95
CA VAL A 420 -7.82 5.77 -11.86
C VAL A 420 -7.78 6.22 -13.31
N GLU A 421 -8.68 7.12 -13.71
CA GLU A 421 -8.83 7.62 -15.08
C GLU A 421 -7.67 8.53 -15.54
N GLU A 422 -6.93 9.10 -14.58
CA GLU A 422 -5.82 10.04 -14.83
C GLU A 422 -4.44 9.38 -14.62
N ASN A 423 -4.41 8.11 -14.21
CA ASN A 423 -3.21 7.46 -13.74
C ASN A 423 -2.54 6.61 -14.83
N PRO A 424 -1.32 6.99 -15.29
CA PRO A 424 -0.58 6.23 -16.30
C PRO A 424 -0.32 4.76 -15.94
N TYR A 425 -0.27 4.43 -14.66
CA TYR A 425 -0.13 3.05 -14.19
C TYR A 425 -1.30 2.16 -14.63
N TYR A 426 -2.54 2.60 -14.40
CA TYR A 426 -3.72 1.82 -14.80
C TYR A 426 -3.91 1.83 -16.31
N LEU A 427 -3.62 2.95 -16.98
CA LEU A 427 -3.65 3.03 -18.42
C LEU A 427 -2.69 2.02 -19.06
N GLY A 428 -1.43 1.98 -18.61
CA GLY A 428 -0.42 1.06 -19.12
C GLY A 428 -0.86 -0.38 -18.97
N LYS A 429 -1.37 -0.75 -17.79
CA LYS A 429 -1.88 -2.11 -17.57
C LYS A 429 -3.05 -2.47 -18.46
N SER A 430 -4.03 -1.57 -18.64
CA SER A 430 -5.21 -1.87 -19.46
C SER A 430 -4.86 -1.99 -20.93
N LEU A 431 -4.05 -1.08 -21.49
CA LEU A 431 -3.65 -1.14 -22.91
C LEU A 431 -2.84 -2.40 -23.23
N PHE A 432 -1.82 -2.72 -22.44
CA PHE A 432 -1.04 -3.93 -22.66
C PHE A 432 -1.83 -5.21 -22.42
N PHE A 433 -2.74 -5.21 -21.44
CA PHE A 433 -3.63 -6.35 -21.17
C PHE A 433 -4.51 -6.68 -22.37
N MET A 434 -5.09 -5.68 -23.06
CA MET A 434 -5.88 -5.90 -24.28
C MET A 434 -5.07 -6.59 -25.38
N HIS A 435 -3.75 -6.44 -25.37
CA HIS A 435 -2.83 -7.09 -26.32
C HIS A 435 -2.13 -8.33 -25.71
N GLN A 436 -2.61 -8.84 -24.57
CA GLN A 436 -2.07 -10.00 -23.87
C GLN A 436 -0.58 -9.88 -23.52
N VAL A 437 -0.10 -8.66 -23.28
CA VAL A 437 1.26 -8.38 -22.84
C VAL A 437 1.27 -8.16 -21.34
N PRO A 438 1.99 -8.96 -20.55
CA PRO A 438 2.12 -8.75 -19.12
C PRO A 438 2.96 -7.50 -18.83
N VAL A 439 2.57 -6.77 -17.77
CA VAL A 439 3.22 -5.52 -17.39
C VAL A 439 3.87 -5.63 -16.02
N GLN A 440 5.08 -5.15 -15.93
CA GLN A 440 5.78 -4.89 -14.68
C GLN A 440 6.15 -3.40 -14.58
N ASP A 441 5.62 -2.74 -13.56
CA ASP A 441 5.97 -1.36 -13.30
C ASP A 441 7.16 -1.26 -12.34
N PHE A 442 7.94 -0.21 -12.49
CA PHE A 442 8.94 0.20 -11.52
C PHE A 442 8.83 1.70 -11.24
N THR A 443 9.13 2.12 -10.02
CA THR A 443 9.10 3.53 -9.68
C THR A 443 10.46 4.18 -9.98
N ILE A 444 10.43 5.42 -10.48
CA ILE A 444 11.64 6.19 -10.82
C ILE A 444 12.60 6.30 -9.62
N GLU A 445 12.07 6.32 -8.41
CA GLU A 445 12.80 6.41 -7.16
C GLU A 445 13.74 5.21 -6.93
N LEU A 446 13.47 4.05 -7.58
CA LEU A 446 14.37 2.90 -7.55
C LEU A 446 15.73 3.21 -8.18
N LEU A 447 15.77 4.10 -9.19
CA LEU A 447 17.00 4.45 -9.90
C LEU A 447 18.03 5.19 -9.01
N SER A 448 17.59 5.75 -7.90
CA SER A 448 18.44 6.47 -6.94
C SER A 448 18.89 5.59 -5.77
N GLN A 449 18.50 4.32 -5.72
CA GLN A 449 18.89 3.40 -4.65
C GLN A 449 20.33 2.92 -4.83
N SER A 450 21.00 2.65 -3.71
CA SER A 450 22.29 1.94 -3.73
C SER A 450 22.12 0.55 -4.33
N ASP A 451 23.17 0.01 -4.93
CA ASP A 451 23.15 -1.34 -5.52
C ASP A 451 22.73 -2.43 -4.53
N TYR A 452 23.06 -2.28 -3.26
CA TYR A 452 22.61 -3.18 -2.21
C TYR A 452 21.08 -3.19 -2.06
N ASN A 453 20.46 -2.03 -1.89
CA ASN A 453 19.00 -1.93 -1.75
C ASN A 453 18.28 -2.29 -3.05
N LEU A 454 18.81 -1.84 -4.19
CA LEU A 454 18.27 -2.13 -5.50
C LEU A 454 18.24 -3.64 -5.79
N SER A 455 19.25 -4.39 -5.34
CA SER A 455 19.33 -5.83 -5.56
C SER A 455 18.15 -6.61 -4.99
N PHE A 456 17.59 -6.20 -3.86
CA PHE A 456 16.37 -6.82 -3.30
C PHE A 456 15.14 -6.53 -4.16
N SER A 457 15.00 -5.28 -4.61
CA SER A 457 13.88 -4.87 -5.45
C SER A 457 13.92 -5.60 -6.80
N LEU A 458 15.10 -5.67 -7.42
CA LEU A 458 15.29 -6.37 -8.68
C LEU A 458 15.09 -7.88 -8.55
N ASN A 459 15.48 -8.48 -7.44
CA ASN A 459 15.24 -9.91 -7.18
C ASN A 459 13.76 -10.25 -7.16
N ASN A 460 12.96 -9.45 -6.46
CA ASN A 460 11.50 -9.62 -6.41
C ASN A 460 10.84 -9.31 -7.75
N MET A 461 11.32 -8.26 -8.44
CA MET A 461 10.84 -7.89 -9.77
C MET A 461 11.09 -9.02 -10.80
N ALA A 462 12.27 -9.64 -10.75
CA ALA A 462 12.62 -10.74 -11.64
C ALA A 462 11.71 -11.96 -11.44
N LEU A 463 11.40 -12.29 -10.19
CA LEU A 463 10.46 -13.35 -9.86
C LEU A 463 9.07 -13.07 -10.42
N ALA A 464 8.57 -11.84 -10.21
CA ALA A 464 7.27 -11.43 -10.73
C ALA A 464 7.24 -11.43 -12.26
N CYS A 465 8.30 -10.98 -12.93
CA CYS A 465 8.39 -10.97 -14.39
C CYS A 465 8.40 -12.38 -14.96
N TYR A 466 9.19 -13.30 -14.39
CA TYR A 466 9.23 -14.69 -14.84
C TYR A 466 7.86 -15.34 -14.74
N ALA A 467 7.17 -15.18 -13.59
CA ALA A 467 5.82 -15.69 -13.41
C ALA A 467 4.80 -15.07 -14.38
N LYS A 468 4.87 -13.77 -14.62
CA LYS A 468 4.00 -13.06 -15.57
C LYS A 468 4.20 -13.51 -17.03
N MET A 469 5.40 -13.90 -17.39
CA MET A 469 5.69 -14.49 -18.69
C MET A 469 5.23 -15.96 -18.80
N GLY A 470 4.63 -16.53 -17.75
CA GLY A 470 4.12 -17.90 -17.73
C GLY A 470 5.10 -18.93 -17.13
N GLY A 471 6.23 -18.48 -16.60
CA GLY A 471 7.17 -19.36 -15.93
C GLY A 471 6.72 -19.74 -14.51
N VAL A 472 6.99 -20.97 -14.11
CA VAL A 472 6.79 -21.45 -12.74
C VAL A 472 8.17 -21.60 -12.09
N PRO A 473 8.51 -20.75 -11.12
CA PRO A 473 9.85 -20.79 -10.54
C PRO A 473 10.08 -22.00 -9.63
N TRP A 474 9.07 -22.44 -8.90
CA TRP A 474 9.06 -23.65 -8.04
C TRP A 474 7.63 -24.09 -7.71
N LEU A 475 7.48 -25.32 -7.24
CA LEU A 475 6.29 -25.83 -6.59
C LEU A 475 6.52 -26.01 -5.09
N LEU A 476 5.46 -26.05 -4.30
CA LEU A 476 5.47 -26.45 -2.90
C LEU A 476 5.05 -27.92 -2.78
N LYS A 477 5.80 -28.67 -1.95
CA LYS A 477 5.48 -30.07 -1.61
C LYS A 477 5.05 -30.12 -0.16
#